data_3ee1be195f84765a36c91895c2915228
#
_entry.id   3ee1be195f84765a36c91895c2915228
#
_cell.length_a   1.000
_cell.length_b   1.000
_cell.length_c   1.000
_cell.angle_alpha   90.00
_cell.angle_beta   90.00
_cell.angle_gamma   90.00
#
_symmetry.space_group_name_H-M   'P 1'
#
loop_
_entity.id
_entity.type
_entity.pdbx_description
1 polymer ?
#
loop_
_entity_poly.entity_id
_entity_poly.type
_entity_poly.pdbx_seq_one_letter_code
_entity_poly.pdbx_strand_id
1 'polypeptide(L)'
;MKNIAFKLFSIAIVLSTILAACSPAASLNMAESNKSRETNPPISGDGIKNLVDGNNALALDLYNALRSENGNLILSPYSISLALAMTYAGARGETEAQMAQVLHFAPQNELHPSFNTLDLELNKDPISLDKDQEPLQLNIANAVWAEQTFSFLPEFLDTIAVNYGAGVSLADFVNKPNEERITINNWVSDKTEEKINDMLPDGSITSDTRMVLVNAIYFKADWLDPFDANHTSDYPFNLLDGTQVNVPLMGQEMHIPYTQGDGYAAVSLPYSGETAAMDIIVPDAGRFKEIESALTSDRFNEIIGNMAETTLMLNLPKFKFESPFNLSSALGQLGMIDAFDADLADFSGMTSQKDLFIGDVIHKAFVAVDEEGTEAAAATAVIMEGATARMVDISLFIDRPFIFVIRDTVNGQILFIGRVLNPAQ
;
A
#
# COMPACT_ATOMS: atom_id res chain seq x y z
N MET A 1 81.00 -5.18 -32.87
CA MET A 1 80.75 -6.61 -33.04
C MET A 1 79.65 -7.02 -32.05
N LYS A 2 78.65 -7.70 -32.53
CA LYS A 2 77.48 -8.27 -31.92
C LYS A 2 76.23 -7.34 -31.64
N ASN A 3 75.32 -7.44 -32.60
CA ASN A 3 73.95 -6.94 -32.60
C ASN A 3 73.11 -7.68 -31.53
N ILE A 4 72.37 -6.91 -30.79
CA ILE A 4 71.26 -7.42 -30.01
C ILE A 4 69.98 -6.71 -30.50
N ALA A 5 69.19 -7.47 -31.21
CA ALA A 5 67.86 -7.03 -31.67
C ALA A 5 66.85 -7.04 -30.51
N PHE A 6 66.25 -5.91 -30.20
CA PHE A 6 65.17 -5.76 -29.27
C PHE A 6 63.85 -6.03 -30.00
N LYS A 7 63.18 -7.11 -29.64
CA LYS A 7 61.81 -7.43 -30.09
C LYS A 7 60.83 -6.62 -29.25
N LEU A 8 60.22 -5.62 -29.83
CA LEU A 8 59.05 -4.94 -29.28
C LEU A 8 57.83 -5.85 -29.45
N PHE A 9 57.29 -6.32 -28.34
CA PHE A 9 56.01 -7.04 -28.27
C PHE A 9 54.91 -6.00 -28.07
N SER A 10 54.13 -5.73 -29.13
CA SER A 10 52.97 -4.85 -29.07
C SER A 10 51.82 -5.64 -28.45
N ILE A 11 51.45 -5.32 -27.21
CA ILE A 11 50.20 -5.77 -26.57
C ILE A 11 49.10 -4.84 -27.04
N ALA A 12 48.26 -5.31 -27.93
CA ALA A 12 47.00 -4.65 -28.29
C ALA A 12 45.99 -4.93 -27.18
N ILE A 13 45.76 -3.93 -26.32
CA ILE A 13 44.63 -3.96 -25.36
C ILE A 13 43.37 -3.66 -26.16
N VAL A 14 42.56 -4.69 -26.39
CA VAL A 14 41.18 -4.54 -26.90
C VAL A 14 40.33 -4.04 -25.75
N LEU A 15 40.10 -2.75 -25.71
CA LEU A 15 39.18 -2.08 -24.83
C LEU A 15 37.75 -2.37 -25.35
N SER A 16 37.13 -3.47 -24.93
CA SER A 16 35.71 -3.71 -25.18
C SER A 16 34.89 -2.74 -24.32
N THR A 17 34.50 -1.62 -24.87
CA THR A 17 33.47 -0.77 -24.31
C THR A 17 32.16 -1.52 -24.36
N ILE A 18 31.72 -2.07 -23.22
CA ILE A 18 30.36 -2.49 -23.02
C ILE A 18 29.52 -1.21 -22.98
N LEU A 19 28.95 -0.84 -24.13
CA LEU A 19 27.85 0.10 -24.18
C LEU A 19 26.67 -0.63 -23.50
N ALA A 20 26.50 -0.41 -22.22
CA ALA A 20 25.20 -0.60 -21.58
C ALA A 20 24.25 0.34 -22.32
N ALA A 21 23.47 -0.21 -23.22
CA ALA A 21 22.32 0.48 -23.79
C ALA A 21 21.33 0.71 -22.64
N CYS A 22 21.46 1.86 -21.96
CA CYS A 22 20.29 2.41 -21.28
C CYS A 22 19.27 2.69 -22.39
N SER A 23 18.34 1.78 -22.59
CA SER A 23 17.12 2.13 -23.30
C SER A 23 16.52 3.29 -22.52
N PRO A 24 16.27 4.46 -23.13
CA PRO A 24 15.52 5.49 -22.44
C PRO A 24 14.18 4.86 -22.04
N ALA A 25 13.82 4.95 -20.76
CA ALA A 25 12.47 4.63 -20.32
C ALA A 25 11.54 5.34 -21.30
N ALA A 26 10.63 4.58 -21.93
CA ALA A 26 9.69 5.15 -22.88
C ALA A 26 8.93 6.25 -22.13
N SER A 27 9.06 7.50 -22.57
CA SER A 27 8.30 8.60 -21.96
C SER A 27 6.83 8.30 -22.15
N LEU A 28 6.09 8.16 -21.06
CA LEU A 28 4.64 8.00 -21.12
C LEU A 28 4.03 9.20 -21.83
N ASN A 29 3.06 8.92 -22.69
CA ASN A 29 2.24 9.98 -23.27
C ASN A 29 1.26 10.44 -22.19
N MET A 30 1.30 11.73 -21.80
CA MET A 30 0.52 12.25 -20.68
C MET A 30 -0.23 13.52 -21.08
N ALA A 31 -1.45 13.64 -20.57
CA ALA A 31 -2.17 14.90 -20.51
C ALA A 31 -1.87 15.56 -19.16
N GLU A 32 -1.22 16.71 -19.19
CA GLU A 32 -0.70 17.38 -18.01
C GLU A 32 -1.07 18.85 -17.99
N SER A 33 -1.16 19.44 -16.79
CA SER A 33 -1.21 20.88 -16.58
C SER A 33 0.19 21.49 -16.55
N ASN A 34 0.29 22.78 -16.87
CA ASN A 34 1.51 23.57 -16.66
C ASN A 34 1.71 24.03 -15.20
N LYS A 35 0.75 23.74 -14.32
CA LYS A 35 0.84 24.10 -12.89
C LYS A 35 1.68 23.07 -12.14
N SER A 36 2.48 23.55 -11.21
CA SER A 36 3.20 22.72 -10.26
C SER A 36 2.30 22.35 -9.07
N ARG A 37 2.66 21.28 -8.39
CA ARG A 37 2.01 20.89 -7.13
C ARG A 37 2.14 22.01 -6.08
N GLU A 38 1.05 22.27 -5.36
CA GLU A 38 1.05 23.20 -4.22
C GLU A 38 1.74 22.54 -3.02
N THR A 39 2.74 23.21 -2.47
CA THR A 39 3.55 22.71 -1.35
C THR A 39 3.08 23.22 0.02
N ASN A 40 2.11 24.12 0.06
CA ASN A 40 1.50 24.64 1.28
C ASN A 40 -0.01 24.84 1.08
N PRO A 41 -0.77 23.75 0.85
CA PRO A 41 -2.17 23.83 0.50
C PRO A 41 -3.00 24.47 1.60
N PRO A 42 -4.00 25.32 1.24
CA PRO A 42 -4.91 25.91 2.20
C PRO A 42 -5.92 24.86 2.65
N ILE A 43 -5.83 24.41 3.90
CA ILE A 43 -6.77 23.46 4.50
C ILE A 43 -7.59 24.11 5.61
N SER A 44 -8.82 23.64 5.82
CA SER A 44 -9.60 23.95 7.02
C SER A 44 -9.00 23.23 8.25
N GLY A 45 -9.23 23.76 9.46
CA GLY A 45 -8.65 23.20 10.69
C GLY A 45 -8.92 21.72 10.91
N ASP A 46 -10.06 21.18 10.45
CA ASP A 46 -10.45 19.77 10.59
C ASP A 46 -10.28 18.97 9.28
N GLY A 47 -9.76 19.58 8.21
CA GLY A 47 -9.71 18.96 6.88
C GLY A 47 -8.96 17.64 6.85
N ILE A 48 -7.77 17.56 7.48
CA ILE A 48 -7.00 16.29 7.57
C ILE A 48 -7.77 15.27 8.42
N LYS A 49 -8.28 15.68 9.59
CA LYS A 49 -9.02 14.76 10.45
C LYS A 49 -10.23 14.14 9.75
N ASN A 50 -11.04 14.96 9.08
CA ASN A 50 -12.21 14.48 8.34
C ASN A 50 -11.81 13.54 7.20
N LEU A 51 -10.71 13.83 6.50
CA LEU A 51 -10.18 12.95 5.45
C LEU A 51 -9.71 11.61 6.03
N VAL A 52 -8.95 11.62 7.13
CA VAL A 52 -8.46 10.41 7.79
C VAL A 52 -9.61 9.57 8.32
N ASP A 53 -10.60 10.19 8.97
CA ASP A 53 -11.80 9.49 9.46
C ASP A 53 -12.55 8.82 8.30
N GLY A 54 -12.73 9.52 7.17
CA GLY A 54 -13.36 8.99 5.96
C GLY A 54 -12.56 7.85 5.34
N ASN A 55 -11.25 8.00 5.17
CA ASN A 55 -10.38 6.96 4.64
C ASN A 55 -10.38 5.70 5.54
N ASN A 56 -10.39 5.88 6.86
CA ASN A 56 -10.44 4.77 7.82
C ASN A 56 -11.80 4.08 7.81
N ALA A 57 -12.90 4.81 7.58
CA ALA A 57 -14.21 4.21 7.36
C ALA A 57 -14.22 3.36 6.08
N LEU A 58 -13.74 3.91 4.96
CA LEU A 58 -13.58 3.17 3.70
C LEU A 58 -12.69 1.93 3.86
N ALA A 59 -11.63 2.01 4.70
CA ALA A 59 -10.74 0.87 4.97
C ALA A 59 -11.52 -0.33 5.48
N LEU A 60 -12.37 -0.11 6.46
CA LEU A 60 -13.18 -1.18 7.06
C LEU A 60 -14.32 -1.62 6.15
N ASP A 61 -14.94 -0.71 5.40
CA ASP A 61 -15.98 -1.04 4.43
C ASP A 61 -15.43 -1.96 3.33
N LEU A 62 -14.28 -1.61 2.73
CA LEU A 62 -13.62 -2.44 1.72
C LEU A 62 -13.14 -3.78 2.31
N TYR A 63 -12.52 -3.77 3.49
CA TYR A 63 -12.10 -4.99 4.17
C TYR A 63 -13.30 -5.93 4.40
N ASN A 64 -14.41 -5.40 4.89
CA ASN A 64 -15.64 -6.17 5.11
C ASN A 64 -16.26 -6.69 3.81
N ALA A 65 -16.22 -5.92 2.72
CA ALA A 65 -16.69 -6.37 1.40
C ALA A 65 -15.83 -7.52 0.85
N LEU A 66 -14.51 -7.49 1.11
CA LEU A 66 -13.53 -8.45 0.59
C LEU A 66 -13.26 -9.65 1.53
N ARG A 67 -13.72 -9.62 2.77
CA ARG A 67 -13.42 -10.70 3.76
C ARG A 67 -13.94 -12.08 3.38
N SER A 68 -14.88 -12.18 2.44
CA SER A 68 -15.37 -13.46 1.90
C SER A 68 -14.38 -14.14 0.96
N GLU A 69 -13.35 -13.41 0.48
CA GLU A 69 -12.28 -13.98 -0.32
C GLU A 69 -11.49 -15.02 0.49
N ASN A 70 -10.93 -16.01 -0.21
CA ASN A 70 -10.17 -17.07 0.43
C ASN A 70 -8.72 -16.63 0.70
N GLY A 71 -8.13 -17.15 1.77
CA GLY A 71 -6.70 -16.98 2.08
C GLY A 71 -6.36 -15.67 2.77
N ASN A 72 -5.07 -15.33 2.72
CA ASN A 72 -4.55 -14.08 3.23
C ASN A 72 -5.10 -12.91 2.42
N LEU A 73 -5.19 -11.74 3.05
CA LEU A 73 -5.71 -10.53 2.43
C LEU A 73 -4.92 -9.32 2.91
N ILE A 74 -4.55 -8.45 1.99
CA ILE A 74 -4.03 -7.11 2.28
C ILE A 74 -4.55 -6.11 1.26
N LEU A 75 -4.94 -4.93 1.73
CA LEU A 75 -5.26 -3.78 0.90
C LEU A 75 -4.72 -2.50 1.51
N SER A 76 -4.50 -1.49 0.68
CA SER A 76 -4.15 -0.13 1.12
C SER A 76 -5.31 0.81 0.85
N PRO A 77 -6.13 1.09 1.87
CA PRO A 77 -7.27 2.00 1.72
C PRO A 77 -6.85 3.41 1.36
N TYR A 78 -5.75 3.90 1.93
CA TYR A 78 -5.19 5.21 1.61
C TYR A 78 -4.87 5.35 0.12
N SER A 79 -4.15 4.38 -0.44
CA SER A 79 -3.76 4.41 -1.85
C SER A 79 -4.97 4.30 -2.79
N ILE A 80 -5.96 3.44 -2.44
CA ILE A 80 -7.23 3.30 -3.18
C ILE A 80 -8.00 4.62 -3.15
N SER A 81 -8.15 5.22 -1.96
CA SER A 81 -8.83 6.50 -1.77
C SER A 81 -8.18 7.62 -2.57
N LEU A 82 -6.84 7.69 -2.56
CA LEU A 82 -6.05 8.67 -3.32
C LEU A 82 -6.29 8.55 -4.83
N ALA A 83 -6.28 7.32 -5.38
CA ALA A 83 -6.55 7.09 -6.81
C ALA A 83 -7.97 7.48 -7.20
N LEU A 84 -8.96 7.11 -6.38
CA LEU A 84 -10.35 7.46 -6.60
C LEU A 84 -10.63 8.97 -6.41
N ALA A 85 -9.89 9.66 -5.54
CA ALA A 85 -9.99 11.10 -5.37
C ALA A 85 -9.54 11.87 -6.62
N MET A 86 -8.51 11.41 -7.33
CA MET A 86 -8.13 12.00 -8.63
C MET A 86 -9.26 11.86 -9.65
N THR A 87 -9.94 10.73 -9.67
CA THR A 87 -11.08 10.48 -10.58
C THR A 87 -12.31 11.29 -10.16
N TYR A 88 -12.55 11.40 -8.86
CA TYR A 88 -13.63 12.21 -8.28
C TYR A 88 -13.57 13.69 -8.69
N ALA A 89 -12.39 14.25 -8.93
CA ALA A 89 -12.23 15.62 -9.44
C ALA A 89 -13.02 15.88 -10.74
N GLY A 90 -13.21 14.83 -11.55
CA GLY A 90 -13.98 14.90 -12.80
C GLY A 90 -15.43 14.45 -12.69
N ALA A 91 -15.83 13.81 -11.58
CA ALA A 91 -17.18 13.33 -11.38
C ALA A 91 -18.19 14.48 -11.23
N ARG A 92 -19.43 14.28 -11.70
CA ARG A 92 -20.54 15.25 -11.61
C ARG A 92 -21.84 14.52 -11.29
N GLY A 93 -22.81 15.27 -10.77
CA GLY A 93 -24.18 14.79 -10.58
C GLY A 93 -24.27 13.57 -9.66
N GLU A 94 -25.01 12.53 -10.09
CA GLU A 94 -25.23 11.31 -9.30
C GLU A 94 -23.94 10.51 -9.11
N THR A 95 -23.08 10.43 -10.13
CA THR A 95 -21.76 9.81 -10.04
C THR A 95 -20.91 10.43 -8.93
N GLU A 96 -20.87 11.78 -8.85
CA GLU A 96 -20.19 12.51 -7.79
C GLU A 96 -20.80 12.19 -6.41
N ALA A 97 -22.14 12.18 -6.31
CA ALA A 97 -22.83 11.92 -5.07
C ALA A 97 -22.58 10.48 -4.53
N GLN A 98 -22.66 9.47 -5.41
CA GLN A 98 -22.38 8.08 -5.04
C GLN A 98 -20.91 7.88 -4.65
N MET A 99 -19.97 8.46 -5.40
CA MET A 99 -18.55 8.45 -5.05
C MET A 99 -18.30 9.10 -3.69
N ALA A 100 -18.87 10.29 -3.44
CA ALA A 100 -18.73 10.97 -2.16
C ALA A 100 -19.26 10.14 -0.99
N GLN A 101 -20.41 9.51 -1.17
CA GLN A 101 -21.02 8.67 -0.13
C GLN A 101 -20.20 7.42 0.17
N VAL A 102 -19.80 6.65 -0.85
CA VAL A 102 -19.09 5.37 -0.71
C VAL A 102 -17.66 5.57 -0.21
N LEU A 103 -17.00 6.63 -0.67
CA LEU A 103 -15.61 6.92 -0.33
C LEU A 103 -15.47 7.81 0.90
N HIS A 104 -16.60 8.21 1.51
CA HIS A 104 -16.67 9.13 2.65
C HIS A 104 -15.97 10.48 2.36
N PHE A 105 -16.10 10.98 1.13
CA PHE A 105 -15.42 12.18 0.70
C PHE A 105 -16.17 13.47 1.09
N ALA A 106 -15.42 14.45 1.53
CA ALA A 106 -15.86 15.82 1.64
C ALA A 106 -16.10 16.44 0.25
N PRO A 107 -16.75 17.62 0.15
CA PRO A 107 -16.85 18.36 -1.11
C PRO A 107 -15.47 18.58 -1.75
N GLN A 108 -15.40 18.56 -3.09
CA GLN A 108 -14.15 18.60 -3.87
C GLN A 108 -13.20 19.74 -3.47
N ASN A 109 -13.74 20.91 -3.17
CA ASN A 109 -12.95 22.08 -2.79
C ASN A 109 -12.24 21.94 -1.42
N GLU A 110 -12.67 21.02 -0.58
CA GLU A 110 -12.04 20.69 0.72
C GLU A 110 -11.21 19.42 0.63
N LEU A 111 -11.69 18.44 -0.14
CA LEU A 111 -11.08 17.14 -0.27
C LEU A 111 -9.66 17.20 -0.87
N HIS A 112 -9.54 17.81 -2.06
CA HIS A 112 -8.28 17.77 -2.81
C HIS A 112 -7.13 18.46 -2.08
N PRO A 113 -7.30 19.68 -1.48
CA PRO A 113 -6.24 20.27 -0.66
C PRO A 113 -5.89 19.43 0.58
N SER A 114 -6.87 18.74 1.19
CA SER A 114 -6.64 17.88 2.35
C SER A 114 -5.81 16.66 1.98
N PHE A 115 -6.10 16.02 0.83
CA PHE A 115 -5.25 14.94 0.29
C PHE A 115 -3.82 15.42 0.02
N ASN A 116 -3.67 16.60 -0.59
CA ASN A 116 -2.34 17.16 -0.84
C ASN A 116 -1.55 17.32 0.46
N THR A 117 -2.19 17.86 1.50
CA THR A 117 -1.53 18.04 2.80
C THR A 117 -1.16 16.71 3.42
N LEU A 118 -2.10 15.76 3.47
CA LEU A 118 -1.86 14.44 4.06
C LEU A 118 -0.72 13.70 3.33
N ASP A 119 -0.73 13.72 1.99
CA ASP A 119 0.31 13.09 1.19
C ASP A 119 1.68 13.74 1.40
N LEU A 120 1.74 15.07 1.48
CA LEU A 120 2.97 15.78 1.82
C LEU A 120 3.46 15.47 3.24
N GLU A 121 2.55 15.22 4.19
CA GLU A 121 2.92 14.82 5.56
C GLU A 121 3.45 13.40 5.62
N LEU A 122 2.81 12.46 4.94
CA LEU A 122 3.24 11.05 4.89
C LEU A 122 4.57 10.85 4.14
N ASN A 123 4.87 11.73 3.18
CA ASN A 123 6.11 11.69 2.39
C ASN A 123 7.20 12.67 2.90
N LYS A 124 7.05 13.24 4.10
CA LYS A 124 8.16 13.99 4.71
C LYS A 124 9.31 13.04 5.01
N ASP A 125 10.54 13.53 4.78
CA ASP A 125 11.74 12.77 5.15
C ASP A 125 11.63 12.33 6.61
N PRO A 126 11.59 11.04 6.88
CA PRO A 126 11.46 10.54 8.23
C PRO A 126 12.71 10.88 9.02
N ILE A 127 12.53 11.26 10.27
CA ILE A 127 13.64 11.42 11.20
C ILE A 127 14.05 10.00 11.62
N SER A 128 15.07 9.44 10.96
CA SER A 128 15.70 8.20 11.44
C SER A 128 16.32 8.46 12.80
N LEU A 129 15.87 7.74 13.82
CA LEU A 129 16.43 7.82 15.18
C LEU A 129 17.75 7.07 15.27
N ASP A 130 17.95 6.03 14.49
CA ASP A 130 19.18 5.25 14.42
C ASP A 130 19.82 5.40 13.03
N LYS A 131 21.16 5.50 12.98
CA LYS A 131 21.90 5.71 11.73
C LYS A 131 21.95 4.47 10.85
N ASP A 132 21.67 3.31 11.43
CA ASP A 132 21.75 2.01 10.76
C ASP A 132 20.36 1.48 10.33
N GLN A 133 19.28 2.23 10.61
CA GLN A 133 17.91 1.88 10.21
C GLN A 133 17.47 2.67 8.98
N GLU A 134 16.78 1.98 8.07
CA GLU A 134 16.19 2.64 6.91
C GLU A 134 14.88 3.36 7.30
N PRO A 135 14.65 4.56 6.74
CA PRO A 135 13.41 5.28 6.97
C PRO A 135 12.24 4.56 6.33
N LEU A 136 11.04 4.77 6.89
CA LEU A 136 9.79 4.33 6.30
C LEU A 136 9.69 4.80 4.84
N GLN A 137 9.37 3.88 3.94
CA GLN A 137 9.16 4.13 2.53
C GLN A 137 7.76 3.67 2.10
N LEU A 138 7.02 4.60 1.49
CA LEU A 138 5.74 4.32 0.83
C LEU A 138 5.93 4.50 -0.68
N ASN A 139 6.08 3.38 -1.39
CA ASN A 139 6.19 3.39 -2.85
C ASN A 139 4.78 3.20 -3.46
N ILE A 140 4.17 4.32 -3.84
CA ILE A 140 2.81 4.35 -4.37
C ILE A 140 2.85 4.55 -5.88
N ALA A 141 2.27 3.61 -6.62
CA ALA A 141 2.07 3.69 -8.05
C ALA A 141 0.56 3.89 -8.35
N ASN A 142 0.10 5.12 -8.24
CA ASN A 142 -1.26 5.52 -8.55
C ASN A 142 -1.31 6.26 -9.88
N ALA A 143 -2.10 5.79 -10.82
CA ALA A 143 -2.31 6.48 -12.09
C ALA A 143 -3.72 6.26 -12.63
N VAL A 144 -4.22 7.30 -13.27
CA VAL A 144 -5.37 7.24 -14.18
C VAL A 144 -4.81 7.03 -15.59
N TRP A 145 -5.15 5.91 -16.20
CA TRP A 145 -4.85 5.61 -17.60
C TRP A 145 -6.11 5.74 -18.42
N ALA A 146 -6.07 6.52 -19.48
CA ALA A 146 -7.24 6.78 -20.34
C ALA A 146 -6.89 6.61 -21.83
N GLU A 147 -7.91 6.28 -22.61
CA GLU A 147 -7.80 6.20 -24.07
C GLU A 147 -7.31 7.54 -24.65
N GLN A 148 -6.26 7.49 -25.46
CA GLN A 148 -5.53 8.67 -25.97
C GLN A 148 -6.36 9.62 -26.85
N THR A 149 -7.55 9.19 -27.30
CA THR A 149 -8.43 10.00 -28.14
C THR A 149 -9.21 11.04 -27.35
N PHE A 150 -9.24 10.95 -26.01
CA PHE A 150 -9.90 11.93 -25.15
C PHE A 150 -9.08 13.21 -24.99
N SER A 151 -9.81 14.32 -24.91
CA SER A 151 -9.24 15.65 -24.60
C SER A 151 -9.70 16.10 -23.24
N PHE A 152 -8.78 16.26 -22.31
CA PHE A 152 -9.09 16.61 -20.91
C PHE A 152 -9.22 18.11 -20.73
N LEU A 153 -10.15 18.52 -19.88
CA LEU A 153 -10.37 19.92 -19.52
C LEU A 153 -9.17 20.47 -18.71
N PRO A 154 -8.73 21.72 -18.99
CA PRO A 154 -7.65 22.34 -18.23
C PRO A 154 -7.90 22.39 -16.73
N GLU A 155 -9.14 22.66 -16.30
CA GLU A 155 -9.53 22.73 -14.89
C GLU A 155 -9.36 21.39 -14.15
N PHE A 156 -9.66 20.29 -14.83
CA PHE A 156 -9.43 18.95 -14.30
C PHE A 156 -7.93 18.67 -14.15
N LEU A 157 -7.16 18.91 -15.22
CA LEU A 157 -5.71 18.70 -15.21
C LEU A 157 -5.03 19.60 -14.16
N ASP A 158 -5.48 20.83 -14.00
CA ASP A 158 -5.01 21.74 -12.95
C ASP A 158 -5.26 21.18 -11.54
N THR A 159 -6.46 20.63 -11.31
CA THR A 159 -6.81 20.06 -10.01
C THR A 159 -5.91 18.88 -9.64
N ILE A 160 -5.68 17.95 -10.58
CA ILE A 160 -4.83 16.80 -10.30
C ILE A 160 -3.35 17.17 -10.22
N ALA A 161 -2.88 18.13 -11.00
CA ALA A 161 -1.50 18.60 -10.92
C ALA A 161 -1.21 19.32 -9.61
N VAL A 162 -2.08 20.27 -9.23
CA VAL A 162 -1.88 21.10 -8.03
C VAL A 162 -1.99 20.30 -6.74
N ASN A 163 -2.92 19.33 -6.66
CA ASN A 163 -3.16 18.61 -5.42
C ASN A 163 -2.47 17.25 -5.32
N TYR A 164 -2.14 16.62 -6.46
CA TYR A 164 -1.56 15.27 -6.46
C TYR A 164 -0.20 15.21 -7.17
N GLY A 165 0.22 16.29 -7.85
CA GLY A 165 1.43 16.28 -8.67
C GLY A 165 1.33 15.27 -9.83
N ALA A 166 0.11 15.03 -10.31
CA ALA A 166 -0.20 13.98 -11.29
C ALA A 166 -0.75 14.55 -12.60
N GLY A 167 -0.78 13.72 -13.62
CA GLY A 167 -1.47 13.90 -14.90
C GLY A 167 -2.28 12.65 -15.25
N VAL A 168 -2.83 12.60 -16.45
CA VAL A 168 -3.50 11.42 -17.01
C VAL A 168 -2.58 10.74 -17.99
N SER A 169 -2.28 9.47 -17.78
CA SER A 169 -1.52 8.65 -18.72
C SER A 169 -2.40 8.27 -19.91
N LEU A 170 -1.94 8.57 -21.13
CA LEU A 170 -2.68 8.32 -22.35
C LEU A 170 -2.21 7.02 -23.02
N ALA A 171 -3.15 6.12 -23.31
CA ALA A 171 -2.90 4.80 -23.87
C ALA A 171 -3.78 4.53 -25.10
N ASP A 172 -3.26 3.78 -26.08
CA ASP A 172 -4.01 3.38 -27.27
C ASP A 172 -4.77 2.06 -27.00
N PHE A 173 -5.76 2.11 -26.14
CA PHE A 173 -6.55 0.91 -25.78
C PHE A 173 -7.33 0.36 -26.97
N VAL A 174 -7.77 1.21 -27.87
CA VAL A 174 -8.60 0.81 -29.03
C VAL A 174 -7.80 -0.07 -30.00
N ASN A 175 -6.56 0.29 -30.32
CA ASN A 175 -5.79 -0.41 -31.34
C ASN A 175 -4.71 -1.35 -30.78
N LYS A 176 -4.25 -1.11 -29.54
CA LYS A 176 -3.11 -1.79 -28.92
C LYS A 176 -3.35 -2.25 -27.48
N PRO A 177 -4.52 -2.82 -27.13
CA PRO A 177 -4.88 -3.10 -25.74
C PRO A 177 -3.84 -3.94 -25.00
N ASN A 178 -3.28 -4.98 -25.62
CA ASN A 178 -2.29 -5.83 -24.97
C ASN A 178 -0.91 -5.16 -24.84
N GLU A 179 -0.50 -4.32 -25.80
CA GLU A 179 0.76 -3.56 -25.69
C GLU A 179 0.68 -2.57 -24.53
N GLU A 180 -0.44 -1.86 -24.40
CA GLU A 180 -0.68 -0.90 -23.32
C GLU A 180 -0.78 -1.59 -21.95
N ARG A 181 -1.41 -2.77 -21.88
CA ARG A 181 -1.40 -3.61 -20.67
C ARG A 181 0.03 -3.90 -20.21
N ILE A 182 0.91 -4.29 -21.13
CA ILE A 182 2.33 -4.57 -20.82
C ILE A 182 3.04 -3.27 -20.37
N THR A 183 2.75 -2.15 -21.03
CA THR A 183 3.30 -0.84 -20.63
C THR A 183 2.90 -0.48 -19.22
N ILE A 184 1.63 -0.67 -18.84
CA ILE A 184 1.14 -0.43 -17.50
C ILE A 184 1.83 -1.36 -16.49
N ASN A 185 1.93 -2.66 -16.78
CA ASN A 185 2.58 -3.62 -15.89
C ASN A 185 4.06 -3.26 -15.65
N ASN A 186 4.79 -2.88 -16.70
CA ASN A 186 6.18 -2.45 -16.55
C ASN A 186 6.28 -1.18 -15.71
N TRP A 187 5.39 -0.21 -15.93
CA TRP A 187 5.37 1.02 -15.13
C TRP A 187 5.11 0.75 -13.64
N VAL A 188 4.18 -0.16 -13.33
CA VAL A 188 3.92 -0.58 -11.94
C VAL A 188 5.15 -1.25 -11.34
N SER A 189 5.77 -2.18 -12.06
CA SER A 189 6.99 -2.87 -11.61
C SER A 189 8.11 -1.88 -11.28
N ASP A 190 8.38 -0.93 -12.19
CA ASP A 190 9.39 0.11 -11.99
C ASP A 190 9.09 0.99 -10.76
N LYS A 191 7.81 1.34 -10.54
CA LYS A 191 7.39 2.20 -9.42
C LYS A 191 7.38 1.49 -8.07
N THR A 192 7.31 0.17 -8.08
CA THR A 192 7.25 -0.67 -6.87
C THR A 192 8.52 -1.51 -6.68
N GLU A 193 9.67 -1.06 -7.22
CA GLU A 193 10.97 -1.73 -7.09
C GLU A 193 10.91 -3.24 -7.45
N GLU A 194 10.20 -3.56 -8.54
CA GLU A 194 9.97 -4.93 -9.03
C GLU A 194 9.22 -5.86 -8.03
N LYS A 195 8.59 -5.29 -6.98
CA LYS A 195 7.83 -6.07 -5.99
C LYS A 195 6.43 -6.44 -6.48
N ILE A 196 5.83 -5.57 -7.29
CA ILE A 196 4.52 -5.82 -7.86
C ILE A 196 4.66 -5.97 -9.38
N ASN A 197 4.57 -7.21 -9.82
CA ASN A 197 4.64 -7.58 -11.23
C ASN A 197 3.27 -8.10 -11.70
N ASP A 198 3.04 -8.06 -13.03
CA ASP A 198 1.83 -8.61 -13.68
C ASP A 198 0.52 -8.17 -13.00
N MET A 199 0.40 -6.87 -12.71
CA MET A 199 -0.78 -6.29 -12.07
C MET A 199 -2.04 -6.49 -12.88
N LEU A 200 -1.93 -6.31 -14.19
CA LEU A 200 -3.01 -6.49 -15.16
C LEU A 200 -2.84 -7.84 -15.87
N PRO A 201 -3.72 -8.83 -15.62
CA PRO A 201 -3.65 -10.13 -16.29
C PRO A 201 -4.00 -10.03 -17.78
N ASP A 202 -3.69 -11.09 -18.53
CA ASP A 202 -4.02 -11.17 -19.95
C ASP A 202 -5.53 -10.97 -20.17
N GLY A 203 -5.87 -10.09 -21.11
CA GLY A 203 -7.26 -9.80 -21.49
C GLY A 203 -7.99 -8.81 -20.56
N SER A 204 -7.35 -8.28 -19.51
CA SER A 204 -7.95 -7.25 -18.64
C SER A 204 -8.15 -5.91 -19.35
N ILE A 205 -7.34 -5.61 -20.36
CA ILE A 205 -7.50 -4.43 -21.23
C ILE A 205 -8.01 -4.88 -22.58
N THR A 206 -9.07 -4.23 -23.05
CA THR A 206 -9.71 -4.52 -24.33
C THR A 206 -9.87 -3.26 -25.18
N SER A 207 -10.28 -3.39 -26.44
CA SER A 207 -10.62 -2.24 -27.31
C SER A 207 -11.78 -1.38 -26.80
N ASP A 208 -12.57 -1.91 -25.85
CA ASP A 208 -13.70 -1.19 -25.25
C ASP A 208 -13.29 -0.46 -23.97
N THR A 209 -12.08 -0.68 -23.46
CA THR A 209 -11.54 0.04 -22.30
C THR A 209 -11.42 1.53 -22.60
N ARG A 210 -11.90 2.38 -21.72
CA ARG A 210 -11.83 3.84 -21.83
C ARG A 210 -10.98 4.46 -20.75
N MET A 211 -11.07 3.94 -19.54
CA MET A 211 -10.30 4.39 -18.39
C MET A 211 -10.06 3.24 -17.42
N VAL A 212 -8.85 3.14 -16.89
CA VAL A 212 -8.42 2.18 -15.86
C VAL A 212 -7.72 2.92 -14.75
N LEU A 213 -8.13 2.68 -13.52
CA LEU A 213 -7.40 3.11 -12.35
C LEU A 213 -6.45 2.00 -11.92
N VAL A 214 -5.18 2.33 -11.90
CA VAL A 214 -4.10 1.46 -11.46
C VAL A 214 -3.62 1.95 -10.11
N ASN A 215 -3.68 1.07 -9.13
CA ASN A 215 -3.29 1.36 -7.76
C ASN A 215 -2.42 0.23 -7.22
N ALA A 216 -1.13 0.45 -7.16
CA ALA A 216 -0.16 -0.46 -6.58
C ALA A 216 0.62 0.22 -5.47
N ILE A 217 0.84 -0.48 -4.39
CA ILE A 217 1.55 0.06 -3.24
C ILE A 217 2.44 -1.00 -2.59
N TYR A 218 3.62 -0.55 -2.23
CA TYR A 218 4.62 -1.31 -1.52
C TYR A 218 5.12 -0.49 -0.32
N PHE A 219 5.19 -1.13 0.84
CA PHE A 219 5.62 -0.54 2.11
C PHE A 219 6.90 -1.22 2.59
N LYS A 220 7.88 -0.40 2.99
CA LYS A 220 9.12 -0.85 3.61
C LYS A 220 9.41 -0.01 4.84
N ALA A 221 9.67 -0.66 5.97
CA ALA A 221 10.12 0.00 7.21
C ALA A 221 10.73 -1.02 8.16
N ASP A 222 11.82 -0.65 8.83
CA ASP A 222 12.44 -1.44 9.88
C ASP A 222 11.64 -1.31 11.18
N TRP A 223 11.61 -2.39 11.99
CA TRP A 223 11.07 -2.29 13.35
C TRP A 223 11.88 -1.31 14.20
N LEU A 224 11.25 -0.62 15.15
CA LEU A 224 11.96 0.16 16.15
C LEU A 224 12.89 -0.74 16.98
N ASP A 225 12.40 -1.93 17.36
CA ASP A 225 13.14 -3.00 18.03
C ASP A 225 13.09 -4.27 17.16
N PRO A 226 14.10 -4.53 16.31
CA PRO A 226 14.16 -5.72 15.46
C PRO A 226 14.22 -7.02 16.29
N PHE A 227 13.64 -8.10 15.74
CA PHE A 227 13.75 -9.43 16.36
C PHE A 227 15.14 -10.02 16.19
N ASP A 228 15.63 -10.72 17.21
CA ASP A 228 16.88 -11.50 17.08
C ASP A 228 16.62 -12.78 16.26
N ALA A 229 17.24 -12.88 15.08
CA ALA A 229 17.11 -14.03 14.19
C ALA A 229 17.54 -15.38 14.85
N ASN A 230 18.37 -15.34 15.91
CA ASN A 230 18.72 -16.54 16.67
C ASN A 230 17.55 -17.08 17.51
N HIS A 231 16.53 -16.28 17.74
CA HIS A 231 15.31 -16.66 18.46
C HIS A 231 14.16 -17.01 17.52
N THR A 232 14.38 -17.08 16.20
CA THR A 232 13.42 -17.59 15.24
C THR A 232 13.52 -19.09 15.12
N SER A 233 12.40 -19.78 15.26
CA SER A 233 12.34 -21.24 15.15
C SER A 233 11.01 -21.70 14.55
N ASP A 234 11.02 -22.88 13.91
CA ASP A 234 9.81 -23.46 13.35
C ASP A 234 8.81 -23.81 14.45
N TYR A 235 7.58 -23.34 14.30
CA TYR A 235 6.49 -23.56 15.26
C TYR A 235 5.16 -23.88 14.51
N PRO A 236 4.31 -24.75 15.07
CA PRO A 236 3.02 -25.04 14.46
C PRO A 236 2.07 -23.85 14.55
N PHE A 237 1.54 -23.44 13.40
CA PHE A 237 0.48 -22.43 13.26
C PHE A 237 -0.85 -23.13 12.98
N ASN A 238 -1.88 -22.81 13.75
CA ASN A 238 -3.20 -23.43 13.71
C ASN A 238 -4.07 -22.74 12.67
N LEU A 239 -4.45 -23.44 11.59
CA LEU A 239 -5.33 -22.91 10.55
C LEU A 239 -6.81 -22.94 10.98
N LEU A 240 -7.66 -22.19 10.24
CA LEU A 240 -9.10 -22.12 10.52
C LEU A 240 -9.84 -23.45 10.40
N ASP A 241 -9.33 -24.38 9.59
CA ASP A 241 -9.90 -25.72 9.40
C ASP A 241 -9.45 -26.75 10.47
N GLY A 242 -8.61 -26.29 11.42
CA GLY A 242 -8.06 -27.11 12.49
C GLY A 242 -6.80 -27.90 12.12
N THR A 243 -6.30 -27.77 10.89
CA THR A 243 -4.98 -28.29 10.50
C THR A 243 -3.85 -27.38 10.97
N GLN A 244 -2.61 -27.84 10.91
CA GLN A 244 -1.44 -27.08 11.29
C GLN A 244 -0.41 -27.04 10.16
N VAL A 245 0.31 -25.91 10.08
CA VAL A 245 1.50 -25.73 9.25
C VAL A 245 2.65 -25.26 10.12
N ASN A 246 3.88 -25.70 9.83
CA ASN A 246 5.04 -25.15 10.52
C ASN A 246 5.49 -23.89 9.81
N VAL A 247 5.74 -22.84 10.59
CA VAL A 247 6.18 -21.52 10.12
C VAL A 247 7.33 -21.02 10.99
N PRO A 248 8.26 -20.25 10.44
CA PRO A 248 9.25 -19.54 11.24
C PRO A 248 8.54 -18.54 12.17
N LEU A 249 8.68 -18.74 13.48
CA LEU A 249 8.11 -17.90 14.52
C LEU A 249 9.25 -17.13 15.20
N MET A 250 9.24 -15.80 15.07
CA MET A 250 10.19 -14.88 15.69
C MET A 250 9.79 -14.65 17.14
N GLY A 251 10.73 -14.70 18.07
CA GLY A 251 10.46 -14.51 19.50
C GLY A 251 11.32 -13.42 20.11
N GLN A 252 10.70 -12.44 20.82
CA GLN A 252 11.44 -11.40 21.53
C GLN A 252 10.68 -10.85 22.74
N GLU A 253 11.42 -10.54 23.81
CA GLU A 253 10.90 -9.71 24.90
C GLU A 253 10.88 -8.25 24.43
N MET A 254 9.69 -7.63 24.45
CA MET A 254 9.47 -6.26 24.02
C MET A 254 8.70 -5.46 25.06
N HIS A 255 8.91 -4.13 25.07
CA HIS A 255 8.11 -3.17 25.83
C HIS A 255 7.29 -2.32 24.87
N ILE A 256 6.06 -2.75 24.60
CA ILE A 256 5.19 -2.21 23.54
C ILE A 256 3.75 -2.07 24.01
N PRO A 257 2.92 -1.25 23.36
CA PRO A 257 1.49 -1.14 23.64
C PRO A 257 0.80 -2.48 23.46
N TYR A 258 0.07 -2.91 24.49
CA TYR A 258 -0.70 -4.17 24.54
C TYR A 258 -2.05 -3.96 25.18
N THR A 259 -3.04 -4.72 24.76
CA THR A 259 -4.33 -4.86 25.44
C THR A 259 -4.89 -6.27 25.27
N GLN A 260 -5.77 -6.66 26.19
CA GLN A 260 -6.55 -7.87 26.09
C GLN A 260 -8.03 -7.53 26.30
N GLY A 261 -8.88 -7.94 25.37
CA GLY A 261 -10.31 -7.73 25.42
C GLY A 261 -11.09 -9.04 25.44
N ASP A 262 -12.42 -8.95 25.30
CA ASP A 262 -13.26 -10.13 25.17
C ASP A 262 -13.02 -10.82 23.83
N GLY A 263 -12.31 -11.95 23.88
CA GLY A 263 -12.04 -12.82 22.76
C GLY A 263 -10.87 -12.42 21.85
N TYR A 264 -10.02 -11.51 22.29
CA TYR A 264 -8.80 -11.12 21.55
C TYR A 264 -7.71 -10.58 22.47
N ALA A 265 -6.47 -10.65 22.00
CA ALA A 265 -5.36 -9.82 22.45
C ALA A 265 -4.91 -8.92 21.29
N ALA A 266 -4.30 -7.77 21.60
CA ALA A 266 -3.75 -6.89 20.56
C ALA A 266 -2.46 -6.22 21.02
N VAL A 267 -1.54 -6.02 20.06
CA VAL A 267 -0.25 -5.33 20.25
C VAL A 267 -0.05 -4.31 19.15
N SER A 268 0.77 -3.29 19.44
CA SER A 268 1.23 -2.32 18.46
C SER A 268 2.76 -2.38 18.38
N LEU A 269 3.29 -2.73 17.20
CA LEU A 269 4.72 -2.78 16.93
C LEU A 269 5.12 -1.51 16.20
N PRO A 270 5.87 -0.59 16.84
CA PRO A 270 6.32 0.63 16.19
C PRO A 270 7.42 0.31 15.18
N TYR A 271 7.39 1.05 14.07
CA TYR A 271 8.50 1.11 13.11
C TYR A 271 9.51 2.17 13.51
N SER A 272 10.72 2.07 12.96
CA SER A 272 11.77 3.08 13.12
C SER A 272 11.26 4.49 12.78
N GLY A 273 11.62 5.46 13.62
CA GLY A 273 11.10 6.82 13.52
C GLY A 273 9.74 7.04 14.18
N GLU A 274 9.09 6.01 14.70
CA GLU A 274 7.86 6.04 15.49
C GLU A 274 6.67 6.78 14.81
N THR A 275 6.76 7.06 13.51
CA THR A 275 5.68 7.70 12.73
C THR A 275 4.67 6.70 12.18
N ALA A 276 4.98 5.40 12.24
CA ALA A 276 4.06 4.33 11.87
C ALA A 276 4.18 3.14 12.83
N ALA A 277 3.12 2.32 12.87
CA ALA A 277 3.10 1.08 13.64
C ALA A 277 2.27 0.01 12.93
N MET A 278 2.63 -1.27 13.18
CA MET A 278 1.77 -2.40 12.85
C MET A 278 0.99 -2.81 14.10
N ASP A 279 -0.31 -2.60 14.07
CA ASP A 279 -1.23 -3.08 15.09
C ASP A 279 -1.71 -4.48 14.72
N ILE A 280 -1.55 -5.44 15.62
CA ILE A 280 -1.94 -6.84 15.39
C ILE A 280 -3.04 -7.21 16.37
N ILE A 281 -4.19 -7.67 15.84
CA ILE A 281 -5.32 -8.19 16.62
C ILE A 281 -5.33 -9.70 16.47
N VAL A 282 -5.15 -10.40 17.57
CA VAL A 282 -5.08 -11.86 17.66
C VAL A 282 -6.35 -12.38 18.34
N PRO A 283 -7.36 -12.85 17.57
CA PRO A 283 -8.54 -13.46 18.15
C PRO A 283 -8.22 -14.72 18.94
N ASP A 284 -8.95 -14.99 20.00
CA ASP A 284 -8.87 -16.24 20.74
C ASP A 284 -9.18 -17.43 19.83
N ALA A 285 -8.67 -18.60 20.19
CA ALA A 285 -8.88 -19.83 19.41
C ALA A 285 -10.38 -20.07 19.14
N GLY A 286 -10.73 -20.19 17.86
CA GLY A 286 -12.10 -20.39 17.40
C GLY A 286 -12.96 -19.12 17.27
N ARG A 287 -12.47 -17.93 17.68
CA ARG A 287 -13.23 -16.67 17.62
C ARG A 287 -12.85 -15.76 16.46
N PHE A 288 -11.97 -16.19 15.54
CA PHE A 288 -11.49 -15.35 14.44
C PHE A 288 -12.64 -14.70 13.64
N LYS A 289 -13.59 -15.51 13.15
CA LYS A 289 -14.71 -15.00 12.34
C LYS A 289 -15.63 -14.04 13.10
N GLU A 290 -15.79 -14.25 14.40
CA GLU A 290 -16.57 -13.36 15.26
C GLU A 290 -15.89 -11.99 15.38
N ILE A 291 -14.63 -11.97 15.76
CA ILE A 291 -13.86 -10.73 15.93
C ILE A 291 -13.69 -10.01 14.59
N GLU A 292 -13.36 -10.74 13.51
CA GLU A 292 -13.23 -10.18 12.16
C GLU A 292 -14.54 -9.50 11.72
N SER A 293 -15.69 -10.15 11.93
CA SER A 293 -16.98 -9.60 11.52
C SER A 293 -17.46 -8.41 12.36
N ALA A 294 -16.95 -8.28 13.57
CA ALA A 294 -17.26 -7.18 14.48
C ALA A 294 -16.31 -5.98 14.32
N LEU A 295 -15.29 -6.07 13.44
CA LEU A 295 -14.30 -5.02 13.26
C LEU A 295 -14.91 -3.85 12.46
N THR A 296 -15.12 -2.74 13.15
CA THR A 296 -15.53 -1.43 12.62
C THR A 296 -14.49 -0.39 12.99
N SER A 297 -14.53 0.82 12.40
CA SER A 297 -13.64 1.92 12.76
C SER A 297 -13.71 2.25 14.24
N ASP A 298 -14.90 2.32 14.82
CA ASP A 298 -15.09 2.57 16.26
C ASP A 298 -14.46 1.47 17.11
N ARG A 299 -14.65 0.19 16.72
CA ARG A 299 -14.08 -0.94 17.44
C ARG A 299 -12.55 -0.98 17.33
N PHE A 300 -12.02 -0.69 16.16
CA PHE A 300 -10.58 -0.56 15.97
C PHE A 300 -10.00 0.55 16.85
N ASN A 301 -10.60 1.74 16.82
CA ASN A 301 -10.17 2.87 17.64
C ASN A 301 -10.28 2.57 19.15
N GLU A 302 -11.30 1.85 19.57
CA GLU A 302 -11.44 1.38 20.96
C GLU A 302 -10.29 0.42 21.34
N ILE A 303 -9.94 -0.53 20.48
CA ILE A 303 -8.83 -1.46 20.71
C ILE A 303 -7.52 -0.71 20.88
N ILE A 304 -7.20 0.19 19.95
CA ILE A 304 -5.96 0.99 20.00
C ILE A 304 -5.94 1.89 21.22
N GLY A 305 -7.06 2.56 21.53
CA GLY A 305 -7.18 3.47 22.67
C GLY A 305 -7.06 2.80 24.04
N ASN A 306 -7.26 1.48 24.12
CA ASN A 306 -7.13 0.68 25.34
C ASN A 306 -5.75 0.03 25.50
N MET A 307 -4.84 0.19 24.53
CA MET A 307 -3.47 -0.34 24.66
C MET A 307 -2.68 0.47 25.68
N ALA A 308 -1.84 -0.22 26.45
CA ALA A 308 -0.92 0.37 27.42
C ALA A 308 0.45 -0.28 27.28
N GLU A 309 1.51 0.51 27.53
CA GLU A 309 2.90 0.03 27.53
C GLU A 309 3.06 -1.15 28.47
N THR A 310 3.51 -2.27 27.92
CA THR A 310 3.57 -3.55 28.63
C THR A 310 4.80 -4.34 28.21
N THR A 311 5.53 -4.89 29.16
CA THR A 311 6.61 -5.83 28.87
C THR A 311 6.03 -7.22 28.65
N LEU A 312 6.23 -7.79 27.46
CA LEU A 312 5.73 -9.12 27.10
C LEU A 312 6.73 -9.87 26.22
N MET A 313 6.63 -11.22 26.23
CA MET A 313 7.26 -12.06 25.22
C MET A 313 6.32 -12.15 24.02
N LEU A 314 6.70 -11.52 22.91
CA LEU A 314 5.97 -11.59 21.66
C LEU A 314 6.55 -12.71 20.78
N ASN A 315 5.65 -13.52 20.18
CA ASN A 315 6.01 -14.51 19.17
C ASN A 315 5.16 -14.27 17.93
N LEU A 316 5.79 -13.78 16.85
CA LEU A 316 5.16 -13.37 15.58
C LEU A 316 5.67 -14.26 14.43
N PRO A 317 4.79 -14.87 13.61
CA PRO A 317 5.24 -15.61 12.44
C PRO A 317 5.79 -14.68 11.36
N LYS A 318 6.82 -15.13 10.64
CA LYS A 318 7.21 -14.53 9.36
C LYS A 318 6.12 -14.83 8.34
N PHE A 319 5.81 -13.85 7.49
CA PHE A 319 4.87 -14.03 6.39
C PHE A 319 5.18 -13.11 5.21
N LYS A 320 4.80 -13.56 4.01
CA LYS A 320 5.01 -12.80 2.78
C LYS A 320 3.93 -13.18 1.78
N PHE A 321 3.18 -12.20 1.30
CA PHE A 321 2.17 -12.42 0.26
C PHE A 321 1.78 -11.13 -0.46
N GLU A 322 1.08 -11.29 -1.57
CA GLU A 322 0.43 -10.20 -2.29
C GLU A 322 -1.06 -10.49 -2.46
N SER A 323 -1.85 -9.45 -2.61
CA SER A 323 -3.29 -9.58 -2.85
C SER A 323 -3.70 -8.69 -4.02
N PRO A 324 -4.06 -9.29 -5.18
CA PRO A 324 -4.64 -8.57 -6.30
C PRO A 324 -6.17 -8.52 -6.15
N PHE A 325 -6.77 -7.35 -6.38
CA PHE A 325 -8.21 -7.16 -6.38
C PHE A 325 -8.66 -6.33 -7.57
N ASN A 326 -9.80 -6.72 -8.19
CA ASN A 326 -10.63 -5.81 -8.94
C ASN A 326 -11.72 -5.29 -8.00
N LEU A 327 -11.63 -4.03 -7.62
CA LEU A 327 -12.48 -3.41 -6.62
C LEU A 327 -13.83 -2.93 -7.17
N SER A 328 -14.03 -2.95 -8.49
CA SER A 328 -15.25 -2.44 -9.13
C SER A 328 -16.51 -3.07 -8.56
N SER A 329 -16.48 -4.41 -8.34
CA SER A 329 -17.62 -5.13 -7.74
C SER A 329 -17.85 -4.75 -6.28
N ALA A 330 -16.79 -4.62 -5.47
CA ALA A 330 -16.89 -4.24 -4.07
C ALA A 330 -17.42 -2.81 -3.91
N LEU A 331 -16.88 -1.87 -4.68
CA LEU A 331 -17.33 -0.47 -4.69
C LEU A 331 -18.78 -0.35 -5.18
N GLY A 332 -19.16 -1.13 -6.21
CA GLY A 332 -20.54 -1.22 -6.69
C GLY A 332 -21.50 -1.74 -5.61
N GLN A 333 -21.12 -2.77 -4.85
CA GLN A 333 -21.92 -3.30 -3.73
C GLN A 333 -22.07 -2.29 -2.58
N LEU A 334 -21.06 -1.42 -2.38
CA LEU A 334 -21.13 -0.33 -1.41
C LEU A 334 -21.99 0.84 -1.90
N GLY A 335 -22.38 0.88 -3.19
CA GLY A 335 -23.29 1.88 -3.74
C GLY A 335 -22.71 2.77 -4.83
N MET A 336 -21.45 2.60 -5.25
CA MET A 336 -20.83 3.34 -6.34
C MET A 336 -21.13 2.66 -7.67
N ILE A 337 -22.35 2.79 -8.17
CA ILE A 337 -22.88 2.06 -9.33
C ILE A 337 -22.63 2.83 -10.62
N ASP A 338 -23.07 4.09 -10.66
CA ASP A 338 -23.08 4.88 -11.90
C ASP A 338 -21.67 5.08 -12.49
N ALA A 339 -20.65 5.19 -11.64
CA ALA A 339 -19.27 5.38 -12.08
C ALA A 339 -18.75 4.26 -13.01
N PHE A 340 -19.31 3.06 -12.91
CA PHE A 340 -18.94 1.88 -13.69
C PHE A 340 -19.87 1.59 -14.86
N ASP A 341 -20.96 2.35 -15.02
CA ASP A 341 -21.97 2.16 -16.06
C ASP A 341 -21.76 3.17 -17.19
N ALA A 342 -21.55 2.68 -18.41
CA ALA A 342 -21.26 3.50 -19.58
C ALA A 342 -22.40 4.48 -19.97
N ASP A 343 -23.65 4.18 -19.57
CA ASP A 343 -24.83 5.00 -19.88
C ASP A 343 -25.17 5.99 -18.76
N LEU A 344 -24.69 5.73 -17.52
CA LEU A 344 -25.03 6.51 -16.33
C LEU A 344 -23.87 7.39 -15.83
N ALA A 345 -22.63 6.98 -16.08
CA ALA A 345 -21.45 7.69 -15.61
C ALA A 345 -21.40 9.15 -16.09
N ASP A 346 -21.13 10.05 -15.16
CA ASP A 346 -20.94 11.45 -15.44
C ASP A 346 -19.56 11.93 -14.99
N PHE A 347 -18.57 11.77 -15.84
CA PHE A 347 -17.24 12.35 -15.71
C PHE A 347 -17.04 13.55 -16.65
N SER A 348 -18.13 14.29 -16.91
CA SER A 348 -18.09 15.48 -17.76
C SER A 348 -17.19 16.60 -17.22
N GLY A 349 -16.77 16.52 -15.96
CA GLY A 349 -15.74 17.36 -15.41
C GLY A 349 -14.32 17.02 -15.88
N MET A 350 -14.11 15.86 -16.54
CA MET A 350 -12.84 15.50 -17.17
C MET A 350 -12.75 15.96 -18.61
N THR A 351 -13.78 15.68 -19.44
CA THR A 351 -13.75 15.84 -20.91
C THR A 351 -14.80 16.77 -21.49
N SER A 352 -15.70 17.35 -20.67
CA SER A 352 -16.89 18.08 -21.06
C SER A 352 -18.03 17.25 -21.66
N GLN A 353 -17.86 15.93 -21.77
CA GLN A 353 -18.86 15.00 -22.29
C GLN A 353 -19.09 13.88 -21.26
N LYS A 354 -20.22 13.15 -21.42
CA LYS A 354 -20.53 11.95 -20.63
C LYS A 354 -20.14 10.70 -21.43
N ASP A 355 -18.88 10.58 -21.75
CA ASP A 355 -18.33 9.55 -22.64
C ASP A 355 -17.22 8.71 -21.97
N LEU A 356 -16.94 9.04 -20.69
CA LEU A 356 -16.02 8.30 -19.84
C LEU A 356 -16.76 7.57 -18.72
N PHE A 357 -16.32 6.36 -18.44
CA PHE A 357 -16.70 5.58 -17.26
C PHE A 357 -15.47 4.83 -16.75
N ILE A 358 -15.49 4.41 -15.51
CA ILE A 358 -14.42 3.59 -14.93
C ILE A 358 -14.63 2.16 -15.42
N GLY A 359 -13.71 1.64 -16.23
CA GLY A 359 -13.73 0.24 -16.64
C GLY A 359 -13.42 -0.67 -15.46
N ASP A 360 -12.24 -0.48 -14.86
CA ASP A 360 -11.78 -1.26 -13.73
C ASP A 360 -11.02 -0.41 -12.71
N VAL A 361 -11.10 -0.81 -11.44
CA VAL A 361 -10.27 -0.33 -10.34
C VAL A 361 -9.42 -1.49 -9.87
N ILE A 362 -8.18 -1.55 -10.36
CA ILE A 362 -7.27 -2.63 -10.03
C ILE A 362 -6.36 -2.19 -8.90
N HIS A 363 -6.38 -2.96 -7.83
CA HIS A 363 -5.54 -2.78 -6.66
C HIS A 363 -4.67 -4.00 -6.42
N LYS A 364 -3.40 -3.77 -6.10
CA LYS A 364 -2.49 -4.82 -5.65
C LYS A 364 -1.58 -4.27 -4.56
N ALA A 365 -1.54 -4.96 -3.43
CA ALA A 365 -0.67 -4.65 -2.32
C ALA A 365 0.22 -5.85 -2.01
N PHE A 366 1.42 -5.58 -1.55
CA PHE A 366 2.41 -6.55 -1.16
C PHE A 366 2.87 -6.29 0.28
N VAL A 367 3.09 -7.36 1.03
CA VAL A 367 3.65 -7.32 2.38
C VAL A 367 4.62 -8.46 2.58
N ALA A 368 5.75 -8.17 3.23
CA ALA A 368 6.67 -9.18 3.75
C ALA A 368 7.12 -8.75 5.15
N VAL A 369 6.98 -9.62 6.12
CA VAL A 369 7.33 -9.39 7.53
C VAL A 369 8.36 -10.39 7.96
N ASP A 370 9.47 -9.89 8.47
CA ASP A 370 10.58 -10.66 9.01
C ASP A 370 11.18 -10.01 10.27
N GLU A 371 12.36 -10.47 10.69
CA GLU A 371 13.01 -10.02 11.92
C GLU A 371 13.38 -8.54 11.92
N GLU A 372 13.72 -7.99 10.76
CA GLU A 372 14.21 -6.62 10.65
C GLU A 372 13.06 -5.62 10.52
N GLY A 373 11.92 -6.04 9.93
CA GLY A 373 10.80 -5.14 9.69
C GLY A 373 9.74 -5.66 8.74
N THR A 374 9.12 -4.73 8.05
CA THR A 374 8.34 -5.02 6.85
C THR A 374 9.22 -4.72 5.65
N GLU A 375 9.67 -5.81 4.97
CA GLU A 375 10.62 -5.84 3.85
C GLU A 375 11.97 -5.14 4.11
N ALA A 376 12.69 -5.58 5.12
CA ALA A 376 14.08 -5.22 5.35
C ALA A 376 15.05 -6.24 4.69
N ALA A 377 16.21 -5.78 4.25
CA ALA A 377 17.15 -6.57 3.46
C ALA A 377 18.61 -6.48 3.95
N ALA A 378 18.86 -6.31 5.25
CA ALA A 378 20.23 -6.29 5.79
C ALA A 378 20.32 -6.93 7.16
N ALA A 379 21.10 -8.01 7.28
CA ALA A 379 21.39 -8.65 8.56
C ALA A 379 22.49 -7.87 9.31
N THR A 380 22.12 -7.12 10.35
CA THR A 380 23.08 -6.58 11.29
C THR A 380 22.86 -7.26 12.66
N ALA A 381 23.69 -8.21 13.01
CA ALA A 381 23.66 -8.88 14.31
C ALA A 381 24.14 -7.91 15.39
N VAL A 382 23.26 -7.37 16.20
CA VAL A 382 23.61 -6.70 17.44
C VAL A 382 23.65 -7.74 18.54
N ILE A 383 24.84 -8.09 19.01
CA ILE A 383 25.03 -8.98 20.17
C ILE A 383 24.85 -8.14 21.41
N MET A 384 23.71 -8.27 22.10
CA MET A 384 23.54 -7.78 23.47
C MET A 384 23.77 -8.93 24.44
N GLU A 385 24.89 -8.88 25.19
CA GLU A 385 25.16 -9.80 26.30
C GLU A 385 24.50 -9.34 27.58
N GLY A 386 23.69 -10.23 28.15
CA GLY A 386 23.55 -10.36 29.60
C GLY A 386 22.62 -9.44 30.36
N ALA A 387 21.33 -9.74 30.39
CA ALA A 387 20.46 -9.36 31.49
C ALA A 387 19.96 -10.62 32.20
N THR A 388 19.97 -10.60 33.53
CA THR A 388 19.33 -11.61 34.37
C THR A 388 17.86 -11.76 33.95
N ALA A 389 17.46 -12.97 33.60
CA ALA A 389 16.09 -13.27 33.18
C ALA A 389 15.10 -12.73 34.23
N ARG A 390 14.43 -11.62 33.89
CA ARG A 390 13.18 -11.25 34.54
C ARG A 390 12.12 -12.20 34.00
N MET A 391 11.32 -12.76 34.90
CA MET A 391 10.16 -13.53 34.47
C MET A 391 9.17 -12.53 33.83
N VAL A 392 8.96 -12.64 32.53
CA VAL A 392 7.93 -11.89 31.81
C VAL A 392 6.61 -12.57 32.10
N ASP A 393 5.68 -11.82 32.71
CA ASP A 393 4.38 -12.38 33.15
C ASP A 393 3.40 -12.62 31.98
N ILE A 394 3.59 -11.92 30.85
CA ILE A 394 2.73 -12.00 29.66
C ILE A 394 3.50 -12.56 28.49
N SER A 395 2.90 -13.57 27.82
CA SER A 395 3.43 -14.15 26.60
C SER A 395 2.33 -14.22 25.56
N LEU A 396 2.52 -13.56 24.42
CA LEU A 396 1.60 -13.58 23.30
C LEU A 396 2.21 -14.40 22.15
N PHE A 397 1.61 -15.59 21.92
CA PHE A 397 1.90 -16.42 20.76
C PHE A 397 0.89 -16.15 19.65
N ILE A 398 1.38 -15.66 18.49
CA ILE A 398 0.58 -15.46 17.29
C ILE A 398 0.72 -16.74 16.45
N ASP A 399 0.09 -17.80 16.94
CA ASP A 399 0.13 -19.16 16.37
C ASP A 399 -1.17 -19.56 15.66
N ARG A 400 -1.99 -18.57 15.30
CA ARG A 400 -3.32 -18.72 14.70
C ARG A 400 -3.70 -17.48 13.91
N PRO A 401 -4.73 -17.52 13.04
CA PRO A 401 -5.17 -16.41 12.23
C PRO A 401 -5.32 -15.10 12.99
N PHE A 402 -4.81 -14.02 12.39
CA PHE A 402 -4.81 -12.69 12.98
C PHE A 402 -5.11 -11.62 11.92
N ILE A 403 -5.51 -10.44 12.39
CA ILE A 403 -5.72 -9.24 11.59
C ILE A 403 -4.57 -8.28 11.89
N PHE A 404 -4.08 -7.57 10.90
CA PHE A 404 -3.08 -6.53 11.08
C PHE A 404 -3.50 -5.24 10.38
N VAL A 405 -3.06 -4.12 10.95
CA VAL A 405 -3.25 -2.77 10.40
C VAL A 405 -1.91 -2.05 10.47
N ILE A 406 -1.44 -1.51 9.37
CA ILE A 406 -0.31 -0.57 9.38
C ILE A 406 -0.90 0.83 9.31
N ARG A 407 -0.59 1.67 10.29
CA ARG A 407 -1.11 3.04 10.34
C ARG A 407 -0.03 4.07 10.61
N ASP A 408 -0.26 5.28 10.16
CA ASP A 408 0.44 6.46 10.66
C ASP A 408 0.04 6.72 12.12
N THR A 409 1.02 6.92 13.00
CA THR A 409 0.77 7.12 14.44
C THR A 409 0.48 8.58 14.78
N VAL A 410 0.79 9.52 13.88
CA VAL A 410 0.63 10.97 14.10
C VAL A 410 -0.82 11.39 13.89
N ASN A 411 -1.44 10.93 12.80
CA ASN A 411 -2.80 11.32 12.44
C ASN A 411 -3.80 10.14 12.47
N GLY A 412 -3.32 8.90 12.61
CA GLY A 412 -4.15 7.71 12.68
C GLY A 412 -4.60 7.15 11.33
N GLN A 413 -4.06 7.64 10.19
CA GLN A 413 -4.40 7.14 8.85
C GLN A 413 -4.04 5.66 8.71
N ILE A 414 -5.01 4.82 8.38
CA ILE A 414 -4.77 3.42 8.01
C ILE A 414 -4.13 3.40 6.62
N LEU A 415 -2.87 2.94 6.57
CA LEU A 415 -2.10 2.77 5.34
C LEU A 415 -2.38 1.42 4.71
N PHE A 416 -2.42 0.37 5.54
CA PHE A 416 -2.77 -0.99 5.14
C PHE A 416 -3.66 -1.66 6.19
N ILE A 417 -4.53 -2.53 5.72
CA ILE A 417 -5.29 -3.47 6.56
C ILE A 417 -5.28 -4.84 5.90
N GLY A 418 -5.12 -5.87 6.71
CA GLY A 418 -5.07 -7.23 6.20
C GLY A 418 -5.33 -8.29 7.26
N ARG A 419 -5.32 -9.54 6.80
CA ARG A 419 -5.36 -10.73 7.67
C ARG A 419 -4.38 -11.78 7.17
N VAL A 420 -3.88 -12.55 8.10
CA VAL A 420 -3.07 -13.73 7.82
C VAL A 420 -3.82 -14.96 8.32
N LEU A 421 -4.30 -15.78 7.40
CA LEU A 421 -4.95 -17.06 7.69
C LEU A 421 -3.95 -18.22 7.64
N ASN A 422 -2.89 -18.08 6.82
CA ASN A 422 -1.81 -19.04 6.65
C ASN A 422 -0.51 -18.30 6.31
N PRO A 423 0.45 -18.18 7.24
CA PRO A 423 1.72 -17.50 6.99
C PRO A 423 2.64 -18.21 5.97
N ALA A 424 2.39 -19.49 5.65
CA ALA A 424 3.19 -20.28 4.72
C ALA A 424 2.75 -20.16 3.24
N GLN A 425 1.77 -19.30 2.93
CA GLN A 425 1.26 -19.07 1.57
C GLN A 425 2.04 -18.01 0.83
#